data_803a81c40b3dd9f03798cf2d14f9978c
#
_entry.id   803a81c40b3dd9f03798cf2d14f9978c
#
_cell.length_a   1.000
_cell.length_b   1.000
_cell.length_c   1.000
_cell.angle_alpha   90.00
_cell.angle_beta   90.00
_cell.angle_gamma   90.00
#
_symmetry.space_group_name_H-M   'P 1'
#
loop_
_entity.id
_entity.type
_entity.pdbx_description
1 polymer ?
#
loop_
_entity_poly.entity_id
_entity_poly.type
_entity_poly.pdbx_seq_one_letter_code
_entity_poly.pdbx_strand_id
1 'polypeptide(L)'
;MKRLTYISRLSTPLSENEIEEIGILSSHNNQKQDITGVLIYYRGLFFQIIEGDDVKIDWLYEKIGQDKRHTDILCLKSEYQVEERLFPNWSMNVINLDNNTDMLIHPIKILLQTITESHSIIEQYTQPAVLKILNKGINPITVPARKVEKIILFADIVSFSAISENLPVELIALMINRYLEISSEIITAMGGEVTKYIGDCIMAYFAPEMADNAVQACLNILSELKKARQSAGLKSPIRLLYCGFGLSQGIVIEGNIGSAIKTDYTILGDPVNTAARLEALTRNVKKAVVLSENVKNSSKGAWNFISLGKHDLKGKEKNTEVYYPDHKLVNDFDVKDKIIQEIKNLIKETETGC
;
A
#
# COMPACT_ATOMS: atom_id res chain seq x y z
N MET A 1 -12.51 -8.86 -29.22
CA MET A 1 -12.03 -7.47 -29.18
C MET A 1 -12.23 -6.94 -27.77
N LYS A 2 -11.29 -6.14 -27.30
CA LYS A 2 -11.34 -5.48 -25.99
C LYS A 2 -11.63 -3.98 -26.15
N ARG A 3 -12.43 -3.44 -25.23
CA ARG A 3 -12.62 -2.00 -25.03
C ARG A 3 -12.17 -1.63 -23.64
N LEU A 4 -11.31 -0.63 -23.53
CA LEU A 4 -10.79 -0.14 -22.27
C LEU A 4 -11.04 1.35 -22.15
N THR A 5 -11.65 1.74 -21.02
CA THR A 5 -11.92 3.14 -20.67
C THR A 5 -11.10 3.48 -19.43
N TYR A 6 -10.31 4.53 -19.52
CA TYR A 6 -9.50 4.99 -18.41
C TYR A 6 -9.47 6.52 -18.30
N ILE A 7 -9.11 6.99 -17.14
CA ILE A 7 -8.79 8.39 -16.86
C ILE A 7 -7.37 8.48 -16.34
N SER A 8 -6.68 9.59 -16.65
CA SER A 8 -5.37 9.87 -16.07
C SER A 8 -5.19 11.36 -15.89
N ARG A 9 -4.29 11.73 -14.99
CA ARG A 9 -3.89 13.13 -14.78
C ARG A 9 -2.55 13.36 -15.45
N LEU A 10 -2.34 14.57 -15.96
CA LEU A 10 -1.02 14.99 -16.43
C LEU A 10 -0.13 15.40 -15.26
N SER A 11 1.13 15.01 -15.31
CA SER A 11 2.17 15.43 -14.37
C SER A 11 2.48 16.93 -14.48
N THR A 12 2.32 17.49 -15.68
CA THR A 12 2.50 18.92 -15.97
C THR A 12 1.45 19.38 -16.99
N PRO A 13 0.90 20.60 -16.87
CA PRO A 13 -0.02 21.14 -17.88
C PRO A 13 0.62 21.16 -19.27
N LEU A 14 -0.14 20.80 -20.30
CA LEU A 14 0.27 20.86 -21.69
C LEU A 14 -0.35 22.06 -22.40
N SER A 15 0.36 22.61 -23.34
CA SER A 15 -0.15 23.58 -24.30
C SER A 15 -1.09 22.94 -25.32
N GLU A 16 -1.90 23.74 -26.01
CA GLU A 16 -2.79 23.25 -27.08
C GLU A 16 -2.03 22.48 -28.17
N ASN A 17 -0.89 23.04 -28.61
CA ASN A 17 -0.07 22.40 -29.63
C ASN A 17 0.44 21.01 -29.20
N GLU A 18 0.85 20.87 -27.94
CA GLU A 18 1.29 19.57 -27.42
C GLU A 18 0.14 18.56 -27.35
N ILE A 19 -1.08 19.00 -27.05
CA ILE A 19 -2.27 18.12 -27.05
C ILE A 19 -2.58 17.67 -28.48
N GLU A 20 -2.51 18.56 -29.46
CA GLU A 20 -2.70 18.22 -30.88
C GLU A 20 -1.63 17.24 -31.38
N GLU A 21 -0.35 17.47 -31.02
CA GLU A 21 0.75 16.56 -31.36
C GLU A 21 0.54 15.16 -30.78
N ILE A 22 0.09 15.06 -29.52
CA ILE A 22 -0.28 13.78 -28.89
C ILE A 22 -1.37 13.09 -29.72
N GLY A 23 -2.38 13.83 -30.16
CA GLY A 23 -3.46 13.31 -31.02
C GLY A 23 -2.95 12.74 -32.34
N ILE A 24 -2.13 13.50 -33.03
CA ILE A 24 -1.56 13.10 -34.34
C ILE A 24 -0.68 11.85 -34.18
N LEU A 25 0.23 11.85 -33.20
CA LEU A 25 1.12 10.72 -32.95
C LEU A 25 0.34 9.47 -32.51
N SER A 26 -0.64 9.64 -31.65
CA SER A 26 -1.49 8.54 -31.18
C SER A 26 -2.33 7.96 -32.32
N SER A 27 -2.94 8.81 -33.14
CA SER A 27 -3.71 8.38 -34.34
C SER A 27 -2.86 7.56 -35.28
N HIS A 28 -1.65 8.03 -35.61
CA HIS A 28 -0.74 7.31 -36.51
C HIS A 28 -0.30 5.95 -35.98
N ASN A 29 0.02 5.88 -34.67
CA ASN A 29 0.44 4.65 -34.02
C ASN A 29 -0.71 3.65 -33.88
N ASN A 30 -1.90 4.11 -33.53
CA ASN A 30 -3.08 3.30 -33.37
C ASN A 30 -3.56 2.71 -34.69
N GLN A 31 -3.50 3.50 -35.76
CA GLN A 31 -3.85 3.03 -37.09
C GLN A 31 -3.00 1.81 -37.52
N LYS A 32 -1.70 1.82 -37.24
CA LYS A 32 -0.79 0.69 -37.53
C LYS A 32 -1.13 -0.57 -36.73
N GLN A 33 -1.77 -0.42 -35.61
CA GLN A 33 -2.12 -1.50 -34.68
C GLN A 33 -3.58 -1.94 -34.80
N ASP A 34 -4.37 -1.31 -35.67
CA ASP A 34 -5.82 -1.50 -35.76
C ASP A 34 -6.53 -1.20 -34.43
N ILE A 35 -6.09 -0.13 -33.77
CA ILE A 35 -6.71 0.41 -32.55
C ILE A 35 -7.52 1.64 -32.94
N THR A 36 -8.72 1.75 -32.36
CA THR A 36 -9.59 2.93 -32.52
C THR A 36 -9.94 3.50 -31.16
N GLY A 37 -10.41 4.76 -31.11
CA GLY A 37 -10.82 5.35 -29.85
C GLY A 37 -10.92 6.86 -29.84
N VAL A 38 -11.19 7.41 -28.68
CA VAL A 38 -11.34 8.84 -28.43
C VAL A 38 -10.53 9.24 -27.19
N LEU A 39 -9.92 10.42 -27.25
CA LEU A 39 -9.22 11.07 -26.15
C LEU A 39 -9.92 12.40 -25.85
N ILE A 40 -10.44 12.56 -24.67
CA ILE A 40 -11.01 13.81 -24.18
C ILE A 40 -10.02 14.44 -23.19
N TYR A 41 -9.64 15.67 -23.44
CA TYR A 41 -8.79 16.47 -22.55
C TYR A 41 -9.59 17.54 -21.83
N TYR A 42 -9.38 17.69 -20.54
CA TYR A 42 -9.96 18.75 -19.71
C TYR A 42 -9.08 19.07 -18.50
N ARG A 43 -8.51 20.27 -18.44
CA ARG A 43 -7.72 20.80 -17.30
C ARG A 43 -6.71 19.80 -16.74
N GLY A 44 -5.86 19.25 -17.61
CA GLY A 44 -4.86 18.28 -17.20
C GLY A 44 -5.38 16.86 -16.94
N LEU A 45 -6.66 16.59 -17.22
CA LEU A 45 -7.24 15.26 -17.21
C LEU A 45 -7.35 14.73 -18.62
N PHE A 46 -6.97 13.46 -18.80
CA PHE A 46 -7.28 12.67 -19.98
C PHE A 46 -8.35 11.63 -19.62
N PHE A 47 -9.43 11.63 -20.36
CA PHE A 47 -10.38 10.53 -20.42
C PHE A 47 -10.24 9.87 -21.77
N GLN A 48 -9.94 8.58 -21.81
CA GLN A 48 -9.71 7.87 -23.05
C GLN A 48 -10.48 6.55 -23.13
N ILE A 49 -11.01 6.28 -24.31
CA ILE A 49 -11.56 4.98 -24.69
C ILE A 49 -10.71 4.45 -25.82
N ILE A 50 -10.21 3.23 -25.72
CA ILE A 50 -9.45 2.51 -26.75
C ILE A 50 -10.08 1.15 -27.01
N GLU A 51 -10.11 0.77 -28.29
CA GLU A 51 -10.77 -0.46 -28.78
C GLU A 51 -9.87 -1.17 -29.78
N GLY A 52 -9.75 -2.48 -29.69
CA GLY A 52 -8.92 -3.27 -30.59
C GLY A 52 -8.74 -4.72 -30.13
N ASP A 53 -7.72 -5.36 -30.67
CA ASP A 53 -7.29 -6.69 -30.22
C ASP A 53 -6.89 -6.68 -28.74
N ASP A 54 -7.27 -7.72 -27.97
CA ASP A 54 -7.11 -7.79 -26.53
C ASP A 54 -5.63 -7.59 -26.11
N VAL A 55 -4.71 -8.28 -26.78
CA VAL A 55 -3.27 -8.24 -26.46
C VAL A 55 -2.68 -6.86 -26.79
N LYS A 56 -3.11 -6.26 -27.90
CA LYS A 56 -2.64 -4.93 -28.31
C LYS A 56 -3.14 -3.82 -27.39
N ILE A 57 -4.39 -3.92 -26.92
CA ILE A 57 -4.97 -2.97 -25.95
C ILE A 57 -4.24 -3.07 -24.60
N ASP A 58 -3.97 -4.29 -24.11
CA ASP A 58 -3.23 -4.49 -22.87
C ASP A 58 -1.81 -3.92 -22.96
N TRP A 59 -1.11 -4.20 -24.04
CA TRP A 59 0.22 -3.66 -24.29
C TRP A 59 0.23 -2.12 -24.36
N LEU A 60 -0.73 -1.54 -25.08
CA LEU A 60 -0.82 -0.08 -25.19
C LEU A 60 -1.11 0.57 -23.83
N TYR A 61 -2.03 0.00 -23.07
CA TYR A 61 -2.37 0.50 -21.74
C TYR A 61 -1.20 0.42 -20.75
N GLU A 62 -0.46 -0.69 -20.78
CA GLU A 62 0.77 -0.84 -19.99
C GLU A 62 1.82 0.21 -20.38
N LYS A 63 2.00 0.45 -21.68
CA LYS A 63 2.92 1.48 -22.19
C LYS A 63 2.50 2.89 -21.73
N ILE A 64 1.21 3.19 -21.72
CA ILE A 64 0.68 4.46 -21.19
C ILE A 64 0.97 4.57 -19.70
N GLY A 65 0.83 3.47 -18.94
CA GLY A 65 1.15 3.43 -17.51
C GLY A 65 2.63 3.68 -17.18
N GLN A 66 3.52 3.44 -18.11
CA GLN A 66 4.96 3.71 -17.98
C GLN A 66 5.37 5.13 -18.44
N ASP A 67 4.46 5.86 -19.10
CA ASP A 67 4.73 7.22 -19.58
C ASP A 67 4.66 8.23 -18.43
N LYS A 68 5.81 8.86 -18.11
CA LYS A 68 5.96 9.81 -17.01
C LYS A 68 5.10 11.09 -17.14
N ARG A 69 4.52 11.31 -18.31
CA ARG A 69 3.56 12.41 -18.51
C ARG A 69 2.23 12.16 -17.83
N HIS A 70 1.89 10.87 -17.59
CA HIS A 70 0.67 10.45 -16.91
C HIS A 70 0.93 10.14 -15.45
N THR A 71 0.04 10.63 -14.59
CA THR A 71 -0.07 10.28 -13.17
C THR A 71 -1.50 9.83 -12.90
N ASP A 72 -1.72 9.17 -11.78
CA ASP A 72 -3.06 8.78 -11.31
C ASP A 72 -3.89 8.10 -12.41
N ILE A 73 -3.30 7.09 -13.08
CA ILE A 73 -3.98 6.35 -14.15
C ILE A 73 -4.97 5.37 -13.54
N LEU A 74 -6.24 5.51 -13.92
CA LEU A 74 -7.32 4.66 -13.45
C LEU A 74 -8.03 3.99 -14.62
N CYS A 75 -8.10 2.67 -14.62
CA CYS A 75 -9.02 1.94 -15.47
C CYS A 75 -10.45 2.04 -14.90
N LEU A 76 -11.34 2.72 -15.61
CA LEU A 76 -12.75 2.85 -15.26
C LEU A 76 -13.55 1.61 -15.67
N LYS A 77 -13.23 1.05 -16.84
CA LYS A 77 -13.94 -0.11 -17.38
C LYS A 77 -13.06 -0.89 -18.35
N SER A 78 -13.09 -2.20 -18.25
CA SER A 78 -12.49 -3.12 -19.20
C SER A 78 -13.54 -4.15 -19.64
N GLU A 79 -13.83 -4.15 -20.95
CA GLU A 79 -14.84 -5.00 -21.57
C GLU A 79 -14.14 -5.96 -22.53
N TYR A 80 -14.39 -7.24 -22.36
CA TYR A 80 -13.89 -8.30 -23.24
C TYR A 80 -15.02 -8.80 -24.14
N GLN A 81 -14.65 -9.45 -25.24
CA GLN A 81 -15.60 -10.01 -26.21
C GLN A 81 -16.58 -8.97 -26.77
N VAL A 82 -16.09 -7.73 -26.92
CA VAL A 82 -16.90 -6.66 -27.53
C VAL A 82 -17.10 -6.98 -29.00
N GLU A 83 -18.36 -6.98 -29.45
CA GLU A 83 -18.72 -7.35 -30.84
C GLU A 83 -18.51 -6.19 -31.80
N GLU A 84 -18.86 -4.96 -31.39
CA GLU A 84 -18.81 -3.77 -32.25
C GLU A 84 -17.99 -2.64 -31.62
N ARG A 85 -17.25 -1.90 -32.47
CA ARG A 85 -16.53 -0.69 -32.07
C ARG A 85 -17.49 0.48 -31.91
N LEU A 86 -17.31 1.29 -30.87
CA LEU A 86 -18.01 2.59 -30.73
C LEU A 86 -17.44 3.64 -31.68
N PHE A 87 -16.13 3.53 -32.00
CA PHE A 87 -15.40 4.50 -32.82
C PHE A 87 -14.72 3.85 -34.03
N PRO A 88 -15.44 3.16 -34.95
CA PRO A 88 -14.85 2.33 -35.96
C PRO A 88 -13.96 3.11 -36.93
N ASN A 89 -14.21 4.41 -37.13
CA ASN A 89 -13.50 5.28 -38.06
C ASN A 89 -12.45 6.19 -37.39
N TRP A 90 -12.25 6.06 -36.08
CA TRP A 90 -11.36 6.96 -35.33
C TRP A 90 -10.15 6.20 -34.80
N SER A 91 -9.02 6.25 -35.53
CA SER A 91 -7.75 5.70 -34.97
C SER A 91 -7.33 6.40 -33.71
N MET A 92 -7.62 7.69 -33.56
CA MET A 92 -7.67 8.47 -32.30
C MET A 92 -8.26 9.85 -32.65
N ASN A 93 -9.35 10.22 -31.99
CA ASN A 93 -9.88 11.58 -32.08
C ASN A 93 -9.65 12.29 -30.76
N VAL A 94 -9.05 13.48 -30.78
CA VAL A 94 -8.79 14.28 -29.58
C VAL A 94 -9.83 15.39 -29.49
N ILE A 95 -10.50 15.46 -28.36
CA ILE A 95 -11.50 16.48 -28.04
C ILE A 95 -10.98 17.30 -26.86
N ASN A 96 -10.54 18.52 -27.15
CA ASN A 96 -10.14 19.46 -26.10
C ASN A 96 -11.36 20.22 -25.58
N LEU A 97 -11.70 20.02 -24.30
CA LEU A 97 -12.85 20.66 -23.67
C LEU A 97 -12.51 22.00 -23.00
N ASP A 98 -11.25 22.36 -22.84
CA ASP A 98 -10.88 23.60 -22.13
C ASP A 98 -11.46 24.83 -22.82
N ASN A 99 -11.39 24.89 -24.13
CA ASN A 99 -11.84 26.01 -24.94
C ASN A 99 -13.31 25.91 -25.38
N ASN A 100 -13.99 24.82 -25.03
CA ASN A 100 -15.37 24.63 -25.41
C ASN A 100 -16.31 25.29 -24.41
N THR A 101 -17.06 26.31 -24.85
CA THR A 101 -18.01 27.07 -24.04
C THR A 101 -19.46 26.58 -24.16
N ASP A 102 -19.71 25.50 -24.88
CA ASP A 102 -21.05 24.95 -25.05
C ASP A 102 -21.62 24.52 -23.68
N MET A 103 -22.83 25.01 -23.38
CA MET A 103 -23.54 24.67 -22.15
C MET A 103 -23.81 23.15 -22.01
N LEU A 104 -23.95 22.43 -23.12
CA LEU A 104 -24.18 20.97 -23.11
C LEU A 104 -22.93 20.18 -22.68
N ILE A 105 -21.75 20.77 -22.79
CA ILE A 105 -20.49 20.14 -22.39
C ILE A 105 -20.17 20.38 -20.91
N HIS A 106 -20.77 21.42 -20.32
CA HIS A 106 -20.52 21.74 -18.90
C HIS A 106 -20.81 20.58 -17.94
N PRO A 107 -21.91 19.82 -18.05
CA PRO A 107 -22.14 18.63 -17.23
C PRO A 107 -21.05 17.55 -17.40
N ILE A 108 -20.53 17.37 -18.62
CA ILE A 108 -19.46 16.40 -18.90
C ILE A 108 -18.17 16.81 -18.18
N LYS A 109 -17.82 18.11 -18.19
CA LYS A 109 -16.68 18.65 -17.46
C LYS A 109 -16.80 18.38 -15.96
N ILE A 110 -17.97 18.65 -15.37
CA ILE A 110 -18.25 18.38 -13.95
C ILE A 110 -18.15 16.88 -13.66
N LEU A 111 -18.71 16.03 -14.50
CA LEU A 111 -18.66 14.57 -14.32
C LEU A 111 -17.23 14.05 -14.32
N LEU A 112 -16.40 14.45 -15.27
CA LEU A 112 -15.00 14.06 -15.34
C LEU A 112 -14.23 14.48 -14.09
N GLN A 113 -14.44 15.71 -13.62
CA GLN A 113 -13.81 16.23 -12.41
C GLN A 113 -14.26 15.44 -11.18
N THR A 114 -15.57 15.20 -11.03
CA THR A 114 -16.14 14.44 -9.91
C THR A 114 -15.62 12.99 -9.87
N ILE A 115 -15.51 12.32 -11.03
CA ILE A 115 -14.96 10.96 -11.10
C ILE A 115 -13.51 10.96 -10.60
N THR A 116 -12.70 11.93 -11.03
CA THR A 116 -11.29 12.02 -10.63
C THR A 116 -11.14 12.27 -9.12
N GLU A 117 -11.93 13.21 -8.57
CA GLU A 117 -11.93 13.51 -7.14
C GLU A 117 -12.38 12.30 -6.31
N SER A 118 -13.47 11.66 -6.72
CA SER A 118 -13.98 10.44 -6.06
C SER A 118 -12.95 9.31 -6.10
N HIS A 119 -12.24 9.15 -7.21
CA HIS A 119 -11.20 8.14 -7.31
C HIS A 119 -10.03 8.40 -6.37
N SER A 120 -9.53 9.63 -6.30
CA SER A 120 -8.46 10.00 -5.37
C SER A 120 -8.83 9.69 -3.91
N ILE A 121 -10.09 9.87 -3.53
CA ILE A 121 -10.60 9.47 -2.22
C ILE A 121 -10.58 7.93 -2.08
N ILE A 122 -11.10 7.21 -3.08
CA ILE A 122 -11.15 5.75 -3.05
C ILE A 122 -9.74 5.15 -2.93
N GLU A 123 -8.74 5.69 -3.65
CA GLU A 123 -7.34 5.24 -3.56
C GLU A 123 -6.79 5.29 -2.14
N GLN A 124 -7.10 6.35 -1.38
CA GLN A 124 -6.62 6.50 -0.01
C GLN A 124 -7.22 5.48 0.96
N TYR A 125 -8.45 4.99 0.67
CA TYR A 125 -9.16 4.03 1.52
C TYR A 125 -9.10 2.59 1.01
N THR A 126 -8.58 2.37 -0.19
CA THR A 126 -8.52 1.05 -0.82
C THR A 126 -7.15 0.41 -0.64
N GLN A 127 -7.14 -0.88 -0.33
CA GLN A 127 -5.90 -1.63 -0.20
C GLN A 127 -5.11 -1.64 -1.52
N PRO A 128 -3.78 -1.52 -1.48
CA PRO A 128 -2.93 -1.52 -2.68
C PRO A 128 -3.14 -2.73 -3.59
N ALA A 129 -3.38 -3.93 -3.03
CA ALA A 129 -3.69 -5.13 -3.81
C ALA A 129 -4.96 -4.98 -4.65
N VAL A 130 -6.01 -4.38 -4.09
CA VAL A 130 -7.28 -4.12 -4.79
C VAL A 130 -7.08 -3.08 -5.88
N LEU A 131 -6.33 -2.01 -5.61
CA LEU A 131 -5.99 -1.00 -6.61
C LEU A 131 -5.22 -1.59 -7.79
N LYS A 132 -4.25 -2.47 -7.53
CA LYS A 132 -3.51 -3.19 -8.59
C LYS A 132 -4.43 -4.03 -9.47
N ILE A 133 -5.47 -4.65 -8.90
CA ILE A 133 -6.47 -5.43 -9.64
C ILE A 133 -7.36 -4.51 -10.47
N LEU A 134 -7.86 -3.42 -9.87
CA LEU A 134 -8.68 -2.40 -10.55
C LEU A 134 -7.91 -1.76 -11.71
N ASN A 135 -6.65 -1.39 -11.50
CA ASN A 135 -5.82 -0.76 -12.52
C ASN A 135 -5.50 -1.69 -13.71
N LYS A 136 -5.65 -3.01 -13.54
CA LYS A 136 -5.63 -3.97 -14.64
C LYS A 136 -6.98 -4.11 -15.36
N GLY A 137 -7.99 -3.35 -14.96
CA GLY A 137 -9.36 -3.45 -15.49
C GLY A 137 -10.10 -4.71 -15.04
N ILE A 138 -9.64 -5.37 -13.99
CA ILE A 138 -10.27 -6.57 -13.44
C ILE A 138 -11.20 -6.16 -12.29
N ASN A 139 -12.40 -6.72 -12.27
CA ASN A 139 -13.30 -6.52 -11.13
C ASN A 139 -12.76 -7.33 -9.92
N PRO A 140 -12.32 -6.68 -8.83
CA PRO A 140 -11.76 -7.38 -7.68
C PRO A 140 -12.69 -8.44 -7.09
N ILE A 141 -14.01 -8.22 -7.14
CA ILE A 141 -15.01 -9.15 -6.59
C ILE A 141 -14.96 -10.51 -7.30
N THR A 142 -14.58 -10.54 -8.58
CA THR A 142 -14.53 -11.77 -9.37
C THR A 142 -13.21 -12.55 -9.22
N VAL A 143 -12.22 -11.98 -8.54
CA VAL A 143 -10.92 -12.63 -8.35
C VAL A 143 -11.06 -13.77 -7.34
N PRO A 144 -10.80 -15.03 -7.74
CA PRO A 144 -10.91 -16.17 -6.84
C PRO A 144 -9.81 -16.14 -5.77
N ALA A 145 -10.15 -16.64 -4.58
CA ALA A 145 -9.15 -16.87 -3.55
C ALA A 145 -8.15 -17.95 -4.00
N ARG A 146 -6.86 -17.74 -3.72
CA ARG A 146 -5.77 -18.61 -4.13
C ARG A 146 -4.80 -18.90 -2.99
N LYS A 147 -4.15 -20.06 -3.05
CA LYS A 147 -3.03 -20.37 -2.16
C LYS A 147 -1.76 -19.77 -2.72
N VAL A 148 -1.06 -18.99 -1.89
CA VAL A 148 0.21 -18.35 -2.23
C VAL A 148 1.15 -18.43 -1.05
N GLU A 149 2.44 -18.44 -1.29
CA GLU A 149 3.44 -18.33 -0.24
C GLU A 149 3.77 -16.85 -0.03
N LYS A 150 3.84 -16.40 1.23
CA LYS A 150 4.14 -15.03 1.62
C LYS A 150 4.98 -15.00 2.90
N ILE A 151 5.72 -13.93 3.07
CA ILE A 151 6.30 -13.53 4.35
C ILE A 151 5.35 -12.50 4.95
N ILE A 152 4.80 -12.81 6.11
CA ILE A 152 3.86 -11.95 6.82
C ILE A 152 4.63 -11.18 7.88
N LEU A 153 4.37 -9.88 7.97
CA LEU A 153 4.91 -8.97 8.95
C LEU A 153 3.77 -8.37 9.78
N PHE A 154 3.89 -8.47 11.09
CA PHE A 154 3.13 -7.69 12.05
C PHE A 154 4.07 -6.72 12.77
N ALA A 155 3.62 -5.48 12.92
CA ALA A 155 4.35 -4.43 13.64
C ALA A 155 3.39 -3.69 14.56
N ASP A 156 3.76 -3.50 15.83
CA ASP A 156 2.85 -2.95 16.85
C ASP A 156 3.61 -2.04 17.83
N ILE A 157 2.93 -0.99 18.31
CA ILE A 157 3.53 -0.03 19.25
C ILE A 157 3.60 -0.65 20.66
N VAL A 158 4.77 -0.56 21.29
CA VAL A 158 4.97 -1.10 22.63
C VAL A 158 4.17 -0.30 23.65
N SER A 159 3.41 -1.01 24.49
CA SER A 159 2.60 -0.43 25.58
C SER A 159 1.54 0.58 25.10
N PHE A 160 1.02 0.42 23.89
CA PHE A 160 0.02 1.34 23.33
C PHE A 160 -1.21 1.52 24.23
N SER A 161 -1.73 0.45 24.86
CA SER A 161 -2.86 0.56 25.80
C SER A 161 -2.56 1.52 26.95
N ALA A 162 -1.35 1.44 27.54
CA ALA A 162 -0.96 2.37 28.60
C ALA A 162 -0.80 3.81 28.09
N ILE A 163 -0.35 3.99 26.85
CA ILE A 163 -0.24 5.30 26.23
C ILE A 163 -1.64 5.88 25.99
N SER A 164 -2.55 5.10 25.43
CA SER A 164 -3.91 5.53 25.08
C SER A 164 -4.80 5.83 26.29
N GLU A 165 -4.55 5.19 27.42
CA GLU A 165 -5.26 5.48 28.69
C GLU A 165 -4.80 6.77 29.35
N ASN A 166 -3.61 7.26 29.03
CA ASN A 166 -2.97 8.36 29.78
C ASN A 166 -2.76 9.65 28.97
N LEU A 167 -2.91 9.61 27.65
CA LEU A 167 -2.69 10.78 26.80
C LEU A 167 -3.98 11.26 26.11
N PRO A 168 -4.09 12.57 25.81
CA PRO A 168 -5.17 13.13 24.98
C PRO A 168 -5.20 12.49 23.60
N VAL A 169 -6.43 12.35 23.05
CA VAL A 169 -6.66 11.68 21.76
C VAL A 169 -5.91 12.36 20.59
N GLU A 170 -5.72 13.65 20.64
CA GLU A 170 -4.98 14.43 19.64
C GLU A 170 -3.50 14.04 19.61
N LEU A 171 -2.89 13.83 20.76
CA LEU A 171 -1.50 13.38 20.87
C LEU A 171 -1.34 11.92 20.42
N ILE A 172 -2.32 11.08 20.74
CA ILE A 172 -2.36 9.68 20.29
C ILE A 172 -2.45 9.63 18.77
N ALA A 173 -3.37 10.39 18.16
CA ALA A 173 -3.54 10.46 16.72
C ALA A 173 -2.27 10.94 16.01
N LEU A 174 -1.63 11.98 16.53
CA LEU A 174 -0.37 12.50 15.99
C LEU A 174 0.74 11.42 16.04
N MET A 175 0.83 10.70 17.14
CA MET A 175 1.83 9.64 17.34
C MET A 175 1.58 8.46 16.37
N ILE A 176 0.33 7.96 16.30
CA ILE A 176 -0.05 6.85 15.43
C ILE A 176 0.20 7.22 13.97
N ASN A 177 -0.28 8.38 13.51
CA ASN A 177 -0.11 8.80 12.12
C ASN A 177 1.37 8.85 11.74
N ARG A 178 2.23 9.39 12.61
CA ARG A 178 3.67 9.42 12.35
C ARG A 178 4.30 8.03 12.28
N TYR A 179 3.87 7.12 13.15
CA TYR A 179 4.31 5.72 13.12
C TYR A 179 3.87 5.00 11.85
N LEU A 180 2.60 5.14 11.47
CA LEU A 180 2.04 4.52 10.27
C LEU A 180 2.72 5.06 9.01
N GLU A 181 2.94 6.38 8.92
CA GLU A 181 3.64 7.04 7.80
C GLU A 181 5.05 6.46 7.62
N ILE A 182 5.91 6.55 8.65
CA ILE A 182 7.29 6.04 8.60
C ILE A 182 7.31 4.56 8.22
N SER A 183 6.46 3.76 8.86
CA SER A 183 6.49 2.31 8.68
C SER A 183 6.00 1.91 7.29
N SER A 184 4.93 2.51 6.80
CA SER A 184 4.35 2.19 5.49
C SER A 184 5.25 2.61 4.33
N GLU A 185 5.87 3.78 4.42
CA GLU A 185 6.84 4.24 3.42
C GLU A 185 8.02 3.27 3.31
N ILE A 186 8.60 2.85 4.45
CA ILE A 186 9.73 1.95 4.46
C ILE A 186 9.35 0.55 3.98
N ILE A 187 8.21 -0.01 4.44
CA ILE A 187 7.73 -1.31 3.98
C ILE A 187 7.55 -1.31 2.47
N THR A 188 6.90 -0.28 1.93
CA THR A 188 6.65 -0.14 0.48
C THR A 188 7.95 0.04 -0.31
N ALA A 189 8.85 0.89 0.15
CA ALA A 189 10.16 1.11 -0.49
C ALA A 189 11.03 -0.16 -0.51
N MET A 190 10.86 -1.04 0.48
CA MET A 190 11.53 -2.34 0.55
C MET A 190 10.81 -3.45 -0.22
N GLY A 191 9.74 -3.12 -0.96
CA GLY A 191 8.97 -4.05 -1.80
C GLY A 191 7.91 -4.85 -1.05
N GLY A 192 7.59 -4.45 0.18
CA GLY A 192 6.46 -4.98 0.93
C GLY A 192 5.14 -4.31 0.57
N GLU A 193 4.05 -4.91 0.98
CA GLU A 193 2.70 -4.39 0.78
C GLU A 193 1.94 -4.33 2.12
N VAL A 194 1.53 -3.13 2.50
CA VAL A 194 0.69 -2.92 3.69
C VAL A 194 -0.73 -3.32 3.35
N THR A 195 -1.30 -4.28 4.09
CA THR A 195 -2.66 -4.77 3.86
C THR A 195 -3.70 -3.99 4.64
N LYS A 196 -3.46 -3.80 5.91
CA LYS A 196 -4.38 -3.08 6.80
C LYS A 196 -3.71 -2.61 8.09
N TYR A 197 -4.36 -1.63 8.70
CA TYR A 197 -4.09 -1.21 10.07
C TYR A 197 -5.15 -1.81 11.01
N ILE A 198 -4.74 -2.31 12.15
CA ILE A 198 -5.59 -2.92 13.17
C ILE A 198 -5.29 -2.19 14.48
N GLY A 199 -5.95 -1.06 14.71
CA GLY A 199 -5.55 -0.12 15.76
C GLY A 199 -4.19 0.50 15.45
N ASP A 200 -3.24 0.29 16.36
CA ASP A 200 -1.83 0.69 16.20
C ASP A 200 -0.97 -0.38 15.49
N CYS A 201 -1.55 -1.54 15.20
CA CYS A 201 -0.84 -2.63 14.56
C CYS A 201 -0.88 -2.51 13.02
N ILE A 202 0.26 -2.71 12.37
CA ILE A 202 0.40 -2.82 10.91
C ILE A 202 0.49 -4.30 10.54
N MET A 203 -0.35 -4.72 9.60
CA MET A 203 -0.21 -5.99 8.90
C MET A 203 0.29 -5.74 7.48
N ALA A 204 1.41 -6.35 7.13
CA ALA A 204 2.00 -6.27 5.79
C ALA A 204 2.52 -7.64 5.34
N TYR A 205 2.86 -7.76 4.06
CA TYR A 205 3.51 -8.94 3.54
C TYR A 205 4.59 -8.62 2.51
N PHE A 206 5.47 -9.60 2.28
CA PHE A 206 6.47 -9.59 1.23
C PHE A 206 6.38 -10.87 0.40
N ALA A 207 6.93 -10.85 -0.81
CA ALA A 207 7.11 -12.06 -1.60
C ALA A 207 8.12 -13.01 -0.92
N PRO A 208 8.02 -14.34 -1.13
CA PRO A 208 8.85 -15.33 -0.43
C PRO A 208 10.36 -15.11 -0.60
N GLU A 209 10.78 -14.62 -1.76
CA GLU A 209 12.17 -14.31 -2.09
C GLU A 209 12.71 -13.04 -1.46
N MET A 210 11.88 -12.25 -0.79
CA MET A 210 12.21 -10.95 -0.21
C MET A 210 12.44 -11.01 1.32
N ALA A 211 12.91 -12.15 1.84
CA ALA A 211 13.14 -12.33 3.27
C ALA A 211 14.15 -11.31 3.83
N ASP A 212 15.22 -11.07 3.10
CA ASP A 212 16.23 -10.06 3.49
C ASP A 212 15.64 -8.65 3.53
N ASN A 213 14.80 -8.31 2.54
CA ASN A 213 14.13 -7.02 2.48
C ASN A 213 13.15 -6.84 3.66
N ALA A 214 12.43 -7.89 4.02
CA ALA A 214 11.49 -7.87 5.15
C ALA A 214 12.22 -7.63 6.49
N VAL A 215 13.35 -8.31 6.72
CA VAL A 215 14.19 -8.09 7.91
C VAL A 215 14.80 -6.69 7.89
N GLN A 216 15.32 -6.25 6.75
CA GLN A 216 15.90 -4.91 6.60
C GLN A 216 14.87 -3.79 6.80
N ALA A 217 13.62 -3.99 6.34
CA ALA A 217 12.53 -3.05 6.59
C ALA A 217 12.32 -2.83 8.09
N CYS A 218 12.29 -3.90 8.90
CA CYS A 218 12.18 -3.78 10.35
C CYS A 218 13.32 -2.95 10.96
N LEU A 219 14.57 -3.19 10.52
CA LEU A 219 15.72 -2.43 11.02
C LEU A 219 15.67 -0.96 10.59
N ASN A 220 15.25 -0.68 9.38
CA ASN A 220 15.11 0.69 8.88
C ASN A 220 14.03 1.45 9.67
N ILE A 221 12.87 0.81 9.93
CA ILE A 221 11.81 1.39 10.76
C ILE A 221 12.33 1.68 12.18
N LEU A 222 13.00 0.73 12.81
CA LEU A 222 13.60 0.94 14.15
C LEU A 222 14.58 2.12 14.16
N SER A 223 15.38 2.26 13.09
CA SER A 223 16.32 3.37 12.93
C SER A 223 15.63 4.71 12.81
N GLU A 224 14.60 4.81 11.94
CA GLU A 224 13.86 6.05 11.72
C GLU A 224 13.02 6.44 12.95
N LEU A 225 12.37 5.48 13.61
CA LEU A 225 11.68 5.74 14.87
C LEU A 225 12.64 6.22 15.97
N LYS A 226 13.88 5.68 16.02
CA LYS A 226 14.91 6.17 16.95
C LYS A 226 15.30 7.60 16.66
N LYS A 227 15.52 7.97 15.38
CA LYS A 227 15.81 9.35 14.97
C LYS A 227 14.64 10.28 15.32
N ALA A 228 13.40 9.86 15.01
CA ALA A 228 12.20 10.62 15.34
C ALA A 228 12.08 10.89 16.85
N ARG A 229 12.31 9.88 17.71
CA ARG A 229 12.34 10.07 19.17
C ARG A 229 13.42 11.04 19.63
N GLN A 230 14.62 10.98 19.03
CA GLN A 230 15.76 11.83 19.40
C GLN A 230 15.56 13.30 18.99
N SER A 231 14.89 13.54 17.85
CA SER A 231 14.59 14.88 17.36
C SER A 231 13.31 15.50 17.96
N ALA A 232 12.50 14.68 18.63
CA ALA A 232 11.24 15.10 19.19
C ALA A 232 11.42 16.01 20.41
N GLY A 233 10.68 17.12 20.45
CA GLY A 233 10.63 18.02 21.61
C GLY A 233 10.10 17.32 22.87
N LEU A 234 10.38 17.91 24.04
CA LEU A 234 10.03 17.31 25.34
C LEU A 234 8.53 17.00 25.50
N LYS A 235 7.66 17.84 24.90
CA LYS A 235 6.18 17.66 24.93
C LYS A 235 5.65 16.76 23.80
N SER A 236 6.50 16.18 22.99
CA SER A 236 6.07 15.39 21.83
C SER A 236 5.81 13.93 22.17
N PRO A 237 4.62 13.36 21.85
CA PRO A 237 4.32 11.96 22.05
C PRO A 237 5.15 11.03 21.16
N ILE A 238 5.84 11.56 20.13
CA ILE A 238 6.76 10.83 19.27
C ILE A 238 7.87 10.14 20.08
N ARG A 239 8.22 10.67 21.25
CA ARG A 239 9.20 10.08 22.18
C ARG A 239 8.80 8.68 22.66
N LEU A 240 7.52 8.32 22.58
CA LEU A 240 6.96 7.03 22.98
C LEU A 240 6.98 5.96 21.87
N LEU A 241 7.39 6.31 20.65
CA LEU A 241 7.35 5.40 19.49
C LEU A 241 8.42 4.31 19.58
N TYR A 242 8.12 3.24 20.26
CA TYR A 242 8.84 1.96 20.24
C TYR A 242 7.94 0.90 19.60
N CYS A 243 8.51 0.05 18.73
CA CYS A 243 7.75 -0.90 17.94
C CYS A 243 8.39 -2.29 17.98
N GLY A 244 7.56 -3.34 18.12
CA GLY A 244 7.93 -4.74 17.96
C GLY A 244 7.52 -5.28 16.61
N PHE A 245 8.26 -6.29 16.10
CA PHE A 245 8.00 -6.92 14.80
C PHE A 245 7.98 -8.44 14.91
N GLY A 246 6.97 -9.06 14.31
CA GLY A 246 6.88 -10.49 14.13
C GLY A 246 6.85 -10.86 12.65
N LEU A 247 7.74 -11.75 12.21
CA LEU A 247 7.79 -12.21 10.83
C LEU A 247 7.59 -13.73 10.75
N SER A 248 6.71 -14.17 9.85
CA SER A 248 6.47 -15.59 9.58
C SER A 248 6.27 -15.84 8.10
N GLN A 249 6.81 -16.94 7.57
CA GLN A 249 6.67 -17.32 6.17
C GLN A 249 5.92 -18.63 6.04
N GLY A 250 5.07 -18.71 5.02
CA GLY A 250 4.39 -19.94 4.65
C GLY A 250 3.21 -19.69 3.70
N ILE A 251 2.47 -20.77 3.45
CA ILE A 251 1.31 -20.77 2.55
C ILE A 251 0.12 -20.13 3.22
N VAL A 252 -0.47 -19.16 2.54
CA VAL A 252 -1.68 -18.43 2.93
C VAL A 252 -2.75 -18.50 1.84
N ILE A 253 -3.97 -18.20 2.18
CA ILE A 253 -5.06 -17.95 1.23
C ILE A 253 -5.13 -16.42 1.03
N GLU A 254 -4.93 -15.98 -0.19
CA GLU A 254 -5.08 -14.56 -0.61
C GLU A 254 -6.33 -14.42 -1.46
N GLY A 255 -7.20 -13.46 -1.17
CA GLY A 255 -8.39 -13.21 -1.97
C GLY A 255 -9.52 -12.54 -1.19
N ASN A 256 -10.69 -12.53 -1.80
CA ASN A 256 -11.91 -11.96 -1.24
C ASN A 256 -12.47 -12.85 -0.15
N ILE A 257 -12.56 -12.31 1.06
CA ILE A 257 -13.12 -12.99 2.24
C ILE A 257 -14.17 -12.08 2.85
N GLY A 258 -15.35 -12.62 3.07
CA GLY A 258 -16.42 -11.84 3.69
C GLY A 258 -17.81 -12.32 3.33
N SER A 259 -18.76 -11.40 3.37
CA SER A 259 -20.17 -11.63 3.07
C SER A 259 -20.63 -10.76 1.90
N ALA A 260 -21.86 -10.95 1.46
CA ALA A 260 -22.48 -10.09 0.45
C ALA A 260 -22.57 -8.61 0.86
N ILE A 261 -22.56 -8.33 2.17
CA ILE A 261 -22.64 -6.96 2.71
C ILE A 261 -21.25 -6.31 2.75
N LYS A 262 -20.22 -7.09 3.13
CA LYS A 262 -18.85 -6.58 3.26
C LYS A 262 -17.84 -7.66 2.88
N THR A 263 -17.06 -7.37 1.88
CA THR A 263 -15.94 -8.20 1.42
C THR A 263 -14.64 -7.45 1.69
N ASP A 264 -13.64 -8.18 2.19
CA ASP A 264 -12.30 -7.67 2.41
C ASP A 264 -11.32 -8.51 1.59
N TYR A 265 -10.48 -7.88 0.77
CA TYR A 265 -9.39 -8.57 0.09
C TYR A 265 -8.27 -8.76 1.09
N THR A 266 -8.03 -9.97 1.52
CA THR A 266 -7.15 -10.23 2.66
C THR A 266 -6.38 -11.54 2.52
N ILE A 267 -5.46 -11.76 3.45
CA ILE A 267 -4.67 -12.97 3.58
C ILE A 267 -5.06 -13.69 4.87
N LEU A 268 -5.31 -14.99 4.77
CA LEU A 268 -5.62 -15.86 5.91
C LEU A 268 -4.71 -17.07 5.92
N GLY A 269 -4.35 -17.53 7.10
CA GLY A 269 -3.59 -18.77 7.26
C GLY A 269 -2.77 -18.80 8.55
N ASP A 270 -2.18 -19.95 8.83
CA ASP A 270 -1.33 -20.14 10.01
C ASP A 270 -0.14 -19.17 10.07
N PRO A 271 0.55 -18.82 8.94
CA PRO A 271 1.61 -17.82 8.96
C PRO A 271 1.17 -16.45 9.48
N VAL A 272 -0.08 -16.04 9.20
CA VAL A 272 -0.64 -14.75 9.68
C VAL A 272 -0.74 -14.76 11.21
N ASN A 273 -1.35 -15.80 11.76
CA ASN A 273 -1.48 -15.96 13.21
C ASN A 273 -0.11 -16.11 13.89
N THR A 274 0.82 -16.80 13.23
CA THR A 274 2.18 -17.01 13.74
C THR A 274 2.91 -15.67 13.80
N ALA A 275 2.86 -14.85 12.76
CA ALA A 275 3.52 -13.53 12.74
C ALA A 275 2.99 -12.61 13.85
N ALA A 276 1.67 -12.57 14.07
CA ALA A 276 1.06 -11.80 15.16
C ALA A 276 1.52 -12.26 16.54
N ARG A 277 1.67 -13.57 16.75
CA ARG A 277 2.18 -14.14 18.02
C ARG A 277 3.66 -13.88 18.23
N LEU A 278 4.46 -13.92 17.16
CA LEU A 278 5.88 -13.58 17.22
C LEU A 278 6.08 -12.10 17.55
N GLU A 279 5.21 -11.25 17.03
CA GLU A 279 5.20 -9.83 17.37
C GLU A 279 4.93 -9.65 18.88
N ALA A 280 3.87 -10.26 19.42
CA ALA A 280 3.55 -10.21 20.84
C ALA A 280 4.68 -10.79 21.74
N LEU A 281 5.41 -11.80 21.23
CA LEU A 281 6.53 -12.41 21.94
C LEU A 281 7.71 -11.45 22.13
N THR A 282 7.85 -10.43 21.28
CA THR A 282 8.96 -9.43 21.32
C THR A 282 9.13 -8.83 22.72
N ARG A 283 8.03 -8.55 23.43
CA ARG A 283 8.04 -7.97 24.77
C ARG A 283 8.64 -8.93 25.80
N ASN A 284 8.32 -10.21 25.70
CA ASN A 284 8.77 -11.24 26.66
C ASN A 284 10.26 -11.54 26.46
N VAL A 285 10.70 -11.66 25.21
CA VAL A 285 12.11 -11.97 24.88
C VAL A 285 12.99 -10.73 24.82
N LYS A 286 12.42 -9.53 24.98
CA LYS A 286 13.10 -8.23 24.91
C LYS A 286 13.92 -8.05 23.64
N LYS A 287 13.34 -8.47 22.48
CA LYS A 287 13.91 -8.32 21.16
C LYS A 287 12.90 -7.64 20.26
N ALA A 288 13.31 -6.55 19.60
CA ALA A 288 12.42 -5.76 18.75
C ALA A 288 11.92 -6.51 17.50
N VAL A 289 12.66 -7.51 17.03
CA VAL A 289 12.31 -8.31 15.84
C VAL A 289 12.41 -9.79 16.20
N VAL A 290 11.32 -10.53 16.01
CA VAL A 290 11.25 -11.98 16.20
C VAL A 290 10.72 -12.62 14.94
N LEU A 291 11.35 -13.69 14.47
CA LEU A 291 11.02 -14.33 13.21
C LEU A 291 10.99 -15.86 13.29
N SER A 292 10.21 -16.47 12.42
CA SER A 292 10.12 -17.92 12.28
C SER A 292 11.34 -18.52 11.58
N GLU A 293 11.56 -19.81 11.77
CA GLU A 293 12.62 -20.55 11.10
C GLU A 293 12.54 -20.45 9.57
N ASN A 294 11.34 -20.46 8.99
CA ASN A 294 11.15 -20.34 7.55
C ASN A 294 11.69 -19.01 7.01
N VAL A 295 11.46 -17.89 7.70
CA VAL A 295 12.01 -16.57 7.31
C VAL A 295 13.53 -16.60 7.37
N LYS A 296 14.10 -17.14 8.46
CA LYS A 296 15.56 -17.33 8.58
C LYS A 296 16.14 -18.12 7.42
N ASN A 297 15.51 -19.27 7.08
CA ASN A 297 16.00 -20.17 6.04
C ASN A 297 15.85 -19.58 4.62
N SER A 298 14.90 -18.67 4.39
CA SER A 298 14.70 -17.97 3.12
C SER A 298 15.60 -16.76 2.96
N SER A 299 16.19 -16.25 4.05
CA SER A 299 17.15 -15.14 4.02
C SER A 299 18.48 -15.60 3.45
N LYS A 300 19.01 -14.86 2.48
CA LYS A 300 20.26 -15.14 1.76
C LYS A 300 21.40 -14.17 2.12
N GLY A 301 21.05 -13.08 2.81
CA GLY A 301 22.01 -12.07 3.26
C GLY A 301 22.92 -12.56 4.39
N ALA A 302 23.95 -11.77 4.69
CA ALA A 302 24.90 -12.07 5.77
C ALA A 302 24.32 -11.75 7.16
N TRP A 303 23.19 -12.36 7.49
CA TRP A 303 22.54 -12.19 8.79
C TRP A 303 23.12 -13.13 9.84
N ASN A 304 23.36 -12.61 11.03
CA ASN A 304 23.61 -13.43 12.21
C ASN A 304 22.28 -13.61 12.95
N PHE A 305 21.57 -14.72 12.69
CA PHE A 305 20.34 -15.07 13.39
C PHE A 305 20.65 -15.91 14.61
N ILE A 306 20.17 -15.46 15.79
CA ILE A 306 20.34 -16.17 17.04
C ILE A 306 19.02 -16.85 17.40
N SER A 307 19.07 -18.13 17.80
CA SER A 307 17.92 -18.88 18.29
C SER A 307 17.53 -18.39 19.68
N LEU A 308 16.23 -18.20 19.88
CA LEU A 308 15.61 -17.96 21.20
C LEU A 308 15.08 -19.26 21.80
N GLY A 309 15.28 -20.39 21.10
CA GLY A 309 14.73 -21.68 21.48
C GLY A 309 13.29 -21.89 21.03
N LYS A 310 12.67 -22.92 21.60
CA LYS A 310 11.30 -23.32 21.29
C LYS A 310 10.31 -22.61 22.21
N HIS A 311 9.35 -21.90 21.63
CA HIS A 311 8.29 -21.23 22.33
C HIS A 311 6.93 -21.86 22.06
N ASP A 312 6.12 -21.96 23.10
CA ASP A 312 4.70 -22.29 22.97
C ASP A 312 3.95 -21.08 22.42
N LEU A 313 3.53 -21.16 21.18
CA LEU A 313 2.70 -20.14 20.55
C LEU A 313 1.25 -20.56 20.65
N LYS A 314 0.41 -19.81 21.36
CA LYS A 314 -1.00 -20.12 21.62
C LYS A 314 -1.70 -20.69 20.37
N GLY A 315 -2.24 -21.95 20.46
CA GLY A 315 -2.95 -22.63 19.38
C GLY A 315 -2.04 -23.27 18.32
N LYS A 316 -0.77 -23.48 18.60
CA LYS A 316 0.09 -24.43 17.88
C LYS A 316 0.19 -25.72 18.68
N GLU A 317 0.09 -26.88 17.97
CA GLU A 317 0.24 -28.19 18.61
C GLU A 317 1.68 -28.50 19.01
N LYS A 318 2.65 -27.85 18.35
CA LYS A 318 4.09 -28.05 18.59
C LYS A 318 4.75 -26.71 18.89
N ASN A 319 5.69 -26.74 19.80
CA ASN A 319 6.56 -25.60 20.08
C ASN A 319 7.28 -25.16 18.80
N THR A 320 7.29 -23.87 18.55
CA THR A 320 7.90 -23.26 17.37
C THR A 320 9.27 -22.70 17.75
N GLU A 321 10.30 -23.08 17.03
CA GLU A 321 11.62 -22.48 17.20
C GLU A 321 11.62 -21.10 16.54
N VAL A 322 12.12 -20.10 17.27
CA VAL A 322 12.08 -18.70 16.90
C VAL A 322 13.46 -18.07 16.96
N TYR A 323 13.66 -17.04 16.15
CA TYR A 323 14.97 -16.41 15.96
C TYR A 323 14.83 -14.89 15.99
N TYR A 324 15.96 -14.21 16.18
CA TYR A 324 16.07 -12.78 15.98
C TYR A 324 17.38 -12.43 15.26
N PRO A 325 17.44 -11.35 14.47
CA PRO A 325 18.68 -10.87 13.89
C PRO A 325 19.53 -10.19 14.97
N ASP A 326 20.79 -10.61 15.13
CA ASP A 326 21.71 -9.99 16.08
C ASP A 326 22.14 -8.61 15.61
N HIS A 327 21.38 -7.61 16.02
CA HIS A 327 21.60 -6.23 15.64
C HIS A 327 21.33 -5.31 16.84
N LYS A 328 22.13 -4.24 16.99
CA LYS A 328 22.02 -3.32 18.14
C LYS A 328 20.61 -2.75 18.32
N LEU A 329 19.91 -2.38 17.23
CA LEU A 329 18.54 -1.85 17.31
C LEU A 329 17.53 -2.89 17.78
N VAL A 330 17.79 -4.18 17.55
CA VAL A 330 16.93 -5.28 17.99
C VAL A 330 17.18 -5.63 19.45
N ASN A 331 18.42 -5.56 19.87
CA ASN A 331 18.85 -5.96 21.21
C ASN A 331 18.48 -4.94 22.30
N ASP A 332 18.38 -3.65 21.98
CA ASP A 332 18.04 -2.56 22.92
C ASP A 332 16.51 -2.38 23.01
N PHE A 333 15.80 -3.42 23.47
CA PHE A 333 14.32 -3.46 23.46
C PHE A 333 13.67 -3.64 24.84
N ASP A 334 14.43 -3.50 25.92
CA ASP A 334 13.84 -3.41 27.27
C ASP A 334 13.38 -1.96 27.53
N VAL A 335 12.21 -1.61 26.97
CA VAL A 335 11.77 -0.21 26.83
C VAL A 335 10.56 0.14 27.69
N LYS A 336 9.92 -0.84 28.35
CA LYS A 336 8.69 -0.65 29.10
C LYS A 336 8.79 0.44 30.16
N ASP A 337 9.82 0.40 30.99
CA ASP A 337 10.02 1.37 32.07
C ASP A 337 10.35 2.78 31.50
N LYS A 338 11.07 2.83 30.37
CA LYS A 338 11.35 4.08 29.64
C LYS A 338 10.04 4.73 29.16
N ILE A 339 9.12 3.93 28.58
CA ILE A 339 7.81 4.42 28.10
C ILE A 339 6.99 4.95 29.28
N ILE A 340 6.89 4.20 30.38
CA ILE A 340 6.14 4.62 31.56
C ILE A 340 6.68 5.94 32.13
N GLN A 341 8.01 6.09 32.18
CA GLN A 341 8.62 7.34 32.65
C GLN A 341 8.34 8.50 31.72
N GLU A 342 8.41 8.30 30.38
CA GLU A 342 8.09 9.35 29.40
C GLU A 342 6.61 9.74 29.43
N ILE A 343 5.68 8.82 29.64
CA ILE A 343 4.26 9.16 29.83
C ILE A 343 4.10 10.09 31.03
N LYS A 344 4.74 9.78 32.17
CA LYS A 344 4.69 10.64 33.36
C LYS A 344 5.27 12.03 33.12
N ASN A 345 6.35 12.11 32.35
CA ASN A 345 6.97 13.39 31.98
C ASN A 345 6.04 14.21 31.10
N LEU A 346 5.42 13.61 30.09
CA LEU A 346 4.47 14.26 29.19
C LEU A 346 3.24 14.82 29.93
N ILE A 347 2.68 14.06 30.88
CA ILE A 347 1.54 14.51 31.71
C ILE A 347 1.94 15.74 32.54
N LYS A 348 3.06 15.69 33.23
CA LYS A 348 3.53 16.83 34.06
C LYS A 348 3.73 18.10 33.21
N GLU A 349 4.28 17.96 31.99
CA GLU A 349 4.54 19.09 31.12
C GLU A 349 3.28 19.67 30.46
N THR A 350 2.22 18.85 30.31
CA THR A 350 0.90 19.35 29.89
C THR A 350 0.18 20.11 31.02
N GLU A 351 0.33 19.67 32.28
CA GLU A 351 -0.27 20.32 33.46
C GLU A 351 0.44 21.65 33.83
N THR A 352 1.75 21.76 33.62
CA THR A 352 2.53 22.98 33.93
C THR A 352 2.52 24.04 32.84
N GLY A 353 1.86 23.80 31.74
CA GLY A 353 1.75 24.73 30.59
C GLY A 353 0.41 25.47 30.48
N CYS A 354 -0.44 25.42 31.51
CA CYS A 354 -1.65 26.21 31.66
C CYS A 354 -1.39 27.47 32.48
#